data_5fe1aed0794ba84e9bef826e85975007
#
_entry.id   5fe1aed0794ba84e9bef826e85975007
#
_cell.length_a   1.000
_cell.length_b   1.000
_cell.length_c   1.000
_cell.angle_alpha   90.00
_cell.angle_beta   90.00
_cell.angle_gamma   90.00
#
_symmetry.space_group_name_H-M   'P 1'
#
loop_
_entity.id
_entity.type
_entity.pdbx_description
1 polymer ?
#
loop_
_entity_poly.entity_id
_entity_poly.type
_entity_poly.pdbx_seq_one_letter_code
_entity_poly.pdbx_strand_id
1 'polypeptide(L)'
;MALPSRPLMGQKGVIMKVLALPVGQLETNCYLLCDVERKLCAVIDPGADADVILENVRENGCDICAILLTHGHDDHVGGVAGIRAACPGIPVYLNERDAAMQKPGIERLFPPVPDTVSYDEGDILAVGNIPVRVHATPGHTPGGVTLECGQLLFCGDTLFAGSCGRTDFPGGDADAEMASLRKLAALPGDYHVLPGHMGASTLQHERETNQYMAYAIRSGK
;
A
#
# COMPACT_ATOMS: atom_id res chain seq x y z
N MET A 1 12.88 -0.64 -11.37
CA MET A 1 12.42 -1.73 -12.24
C MET A 1 11.01 -1.38 -12.70
N ALA A 2 10.64 -1.56 -13.96
CA ALA A 2 9.29 -1.23 -14.42
C ALA A 2 8.31 -2.35 -13.98
N LEU A 3 7.06 -1.95 -13.65
CA LEU A 3 5.98 -2.92 -13.44
C LEU A 3 5.82 -3.82 -14.68
N PRO A 4 5.46 -5.11 -14.51
CA PRO A 4 5.26 -6.00 -15.63
C PRO A 4 4.14 -5.45 -16.53
N SER A 5 4.45 -5.20 -17.80
CA SER A 5 3.52 -4.66 -18.81
C SER A 5 2.45 -5.67 -19.24
N ARG A 6 2.50 -6.90 -18.75
CA ARG A 6 1.51 -7.97 -19.04
C ARG A 6 0.70 -8.29 -17.80
N PRO A 7 -0.58 -8.71 -17.97
CA PRO A 7 -1.38 -9.21 -16.86
C PRO A 7 -0.64 -10.31 -16.11
N LEU A 8 -0.65 -10.22 -14.79
CA LEU A 8 -0.06 -11.23 -13.91
C LEU A 8 -1.08 -12.35 -13.67
N MET A 9 -0.60 -13.58 -13.64
CA MET A 9 -1.42 -14.72 -13.23
C MET A 9 -1.40 -14.81 -11.71
N GLY A 10 -2.51 -14.49 -11.07
CA GLY A 10 -2.72 -14.71 -9.65
C GLY A 10 -2.88 -16.20 -9.30
N GLN A 11 -3.09 -16.49 -8.02
CA GLN A 11 -3.43 -17.84 -7.58
C GLN A 11 -4.72 -18.31 -8.26
N LYS A 12 -4.80 -19.58 -8.62
CA LYS A 12 -5.95 -20.24 -9.30
C LYS A 12 -6.30 -19.68 -10.69
N GLY A 13 -5.32 -19.08 -11.40
CA GLY A 13 -5.53 -18.62 -12.77
C GLY A 13 -6.28 -17.30 -12.91
N VAL A 14 -6.49 -16.54 -11.83
CA VAL A 14 -7.07 -15.20 -11.86
C VAL A 14 -6.16 -14.25 -12.64
N ILE A 15 -6.70 -13.54 -13.63
CA ILE A 15 -5.97 -12.56 -14.42
C ILE A 15 -6.05 -11.20 -13.69
N MET A 16 -4.93 -10.75 -13.15
CA MET A 16 -4.84 -9.44 -12.50
C MET A 16 -3.97 -8.47 -13.31
N LYS A 17 -4.31 -7.20 -13.26
CA LYS A 17 -3.53 -6.10 -13.81
C LYS A 17 -3.21 -5.11 -12.70
N VAL A 18 -1.97 -4.62 -12.67
CA VAL A 18 -1.56 -3.57 -11.73
C VAL A 18 -1.02 -2.38 -12.53
N LEU A 19 -1.48 -1.18 -12.19
CA LEU A 19 -0.95 0.07 -12.70
C LEU A 19 -0.38 0.85 -11.52
N ALA A 20 0.74 1.54 -11.73
CA ALA A 20 1.25 2.54 -10.81
C ALA A 20 1.04 3.92 -11.41
N LEU A 21 0.46 4.80 -10.64
CA LEU A 21 0.18 6.19 -11.01
C LEU A 21 0.87 7.07 -9.97
N PRO A 22 1.98 7.76 -10.32
CA PRO A 22 2.54 8.78 -9.44
C PRO A 22 1.54 9.93 -9.31
N VAL A 23 1.16 10.28 -8.08
CA VAL A 23 0.16 11.30 -7.79
C VAL A 23 0.70 12.36 -6.83
N GLY A 24 0.20 13.59 -6.98
CA GLY A 24 0.56 14.70 -6.12
C GLY A 24 1.99 15.20 -6.27
N GLN A 25 2.36 16.14 -5.39
CA GLN A 25 3.68 16.79 -5.44
C GLN A 25 4.82 15.88 -4.96
N LEU A 26 4.52 14.88 -4.15
CA LEU A 26 5.49 13.91 -3.63
C LEU A 26 5.63 12.67 -4.54
N GLU A 27 4.90 12.65 -5.68
CA GLU A 27 4.90 11.54 -6.63
C GLU A 27 4.63 10.19 -5.94
N THR A 28 3.70 10.20 -4.96
CA THR A 28 3.31 8.98 -4.25
C THR A 28 2.74 7.97 -5.23
N ASN A 29 3.19 6.74 -5.15
CA ASN A 29 2.72 5.66 -6.02
C ASN A 29 1.32 5.20 -5.60
N CYS A 30 0.29 5.73 -6.23
CA CYS A 30 -1.05 5.15 -6.19
C CYS A 30 -1.10 3.91 -7.08
N TYR A 31 -1.61 2.80 -6.56
CA TYR A 31 -1.73 1.58 -7.37
C TYR A 31 -3.19 1.24 -7.66
N LEU A 32 -3.44 0.81 -8.91
CA LEU A 32 -4.70 0.21 -9.30
C LEU A 32 -4.51 -1.31 -9.39
N LEU A 33 -5.15 -2.06 -8.51
CA LEU A 33 -5.20 -3.52 -8.55
C LEU A 33 -6.52 -3.97 -9.17
N CYS A 34 -6.47 -4.47 -10.40
CA CYS A 34 -7.66 -4.79 -11.18
C CYS A 34 -7.82 -6.31 -11.37
N ASP A 35 -8.98 -6.84 -11.01
CA ASP A 35 -9.49 -8.13 -11.49
C ASP A 35 -10.08 -7.91 -12.89
N VAL A 36 -9.35 -8.35 -13.92
CA VAL A 36 -9.73 -8.11 -15.32
C VAL A 36 -11.03 -8.82 -15.70
N GLU A 37 -11.26 -10.02 -15.15
CA GLU A 37 -12.44 -10.81 -15.47
C GLU A 37 -13.71 -10.25 -14.81
N ARG A 38 -13.58 -9.78 -13.56
CA ARG A 38 -14.69 -9.20 -12.81
C ARG A 38 -14.89 -7.72 -13.10
N LYS A 39 -13.94 -7.08 -13.76
CA LYS A 39 -13.93 -5.63 -14.01
C LYS A 39 -14.03 -4.83 -12.71
N LEU A 40 -13.39 -5.32 -11.65
CA LEU A 40 -13.32 -4.67 -10.35
C LEU A 40 -11.89 -4.21 -10.06
N CYS A 41 -11.78 -3.04 -9.44
CA CYS A 41 -10.49 -2.43 -9.11
C CYS A 41 -10.48 -1.99 -7.65
N ALA A 42 -9.41 -2.30 -6.92
CA ALA A 42 -9.07 -1.59 -5.70
C ALA A 42 -8.06 -0.48 -6.02
N VAL A 43 -8.26 0.67 -5.41
CA VAL A 43 -7.31 1.79 -5.43
C VAL A 43 -6.50 1.73 -4.14
N ILE A 44 -5.18 1.64 -4.27
CA ILE A 44 -4.25 1.59 -3.13
C ILE A 44 -3.54 2.93 -3.05
N ASP A 45 -3.58 3.58 -1.90
CA ASP A 45 -2.93 4.86 -1.59
C ASP A 45 -3.23 5.97 -2.60
N PRO A 46 -4.48 6.40 -2.78
CA PRO A 46 -4.83 7.54 -3.63
C PRO A 46 -4.42 8.86 -2.97
N GLY A 47 -3.14 9.21 -3.02
CA GLY A 47 -2.59 10.36 -2.32
C GLY A 47 -3.06 11.72 -2.82
N ALA A 48 -3.39 11.81 -4.11
CA ALA A 48 -3.88 13.04 -4.76
C ALA A 48 -4.55 12.71 -6.09
N ASP A 49 -4.84 13.73 -6.90
CA ASP A 49 -5.22 13.64 -8.31
C ASP A 49 -6.37 12.63 -8.58
N ALA A 50 -7.42 12.68 -7.76
CA ALA A 50 -8.55 11.76 -7.84
C ALA A 50 -9.14 11.64 -9.25
N ASP A 51 -9.20 12.75 -10.01
CA ASP A 51 -9.72 12.75 -11.38
C ASP A 51 -8.86 11.90 -12.32
N VAL A 52 -7.53 11.97 -12.20
CA VAL A 52 -6.58 11.15 -12.97
C VAL A 52 -6.74 9.68 -12.61
N ILE A 53 -6.89 9.36 -11.33
CA ILE A 53 -7.12 7.99 -10.86
C ILE A 53 -8.42 7.44 -11.45
N LEU A 54 -9.51 8.19 -11.34
CA LEU A 54 -10.84 7.81 -11.86
C LEU A 54 -10.83 7.59 -13.38
N GLU A 55 -10.11 8.45 -14.12
CA GLU A 55 -9.96 8.28 -15.56
C GLU A 55 -9.22 7.00 -15.91
N ASN A 56 -8.10 6.73 -15.24
CA ASN A 56 -7.35 5.49 -15.45
C ASN A 56 -8.16 4.23 -15.12
N VAL A 57 -8.97 4.25 -14.05
CA VAL A 57 -9.88 3.13 -13.74
C VAL A 57 -10.89 2.91 -14.87
N ARG A 58 -11.49 3.99 -15.38
CA ARG A 58 -12.46 3.94 -16.48
C ARG A 58 -11.84 3.44 -17.78
N GLU A 59 -10.63 3.93 -18.14
CA GLU A 59 -9.91 3.47 -19.33
C GLU A 59 -9.55 1.98 -19.27
N ASN A 60 -9.38 1.44 -18.07
CA ASN A 60 -9.16 0.00 -17.85
C ASN A 60 -10.46 -0.81 -17.77
N GLY A 61 -11.61 -0.17 -17.94
CA GLY A 61 -12.91 -0.83 -17.99
C GLY A 61 -13.33 -1.46 -16.67
N CYS A 62 -12.89 -0.90 -15.54
CA CYS A 62 -13.16 -1.41 -14.20
C CYS A 62 -14.05 -0.44 -13.41
N ASP A 63 -14.74 -0.99 -12.41
CA ASP A 63 -15.42 -0.25 -11.35
C ASP A 63 -14.60 -0.32 -10.05
N ILE A 64 -14.53 0.77 -9.31
CA ILE A 64 -13.84 0.77 -8.01
C ILE A 64 -14.68 0.02 -6.99
N CYS A 65 -14.13 -1.01 -6.38
CA CYS A 65 -14.80 -1.79 -5.34
C CYS A 65 -14.30 -1.48 -3.92
N ALA A 66 -13.12 -0.91 -3.77
CA ALA A 66 -12.55 -0.53 -2.49
C ALA A 66 -11.40 0.46 -2.64
N ILE A 67 -11.10 1.21 -1.57
CA ILE A 67 -9.84 1.92 -1.37
C ILE A 67 -9.10 1.21 -0.22
N LEU A 68 -7.81 0.91 -0.43
CA LEU A 68 -6.94 0.26 0.56
C LEU A 68 -5.80 1.22 0.89
N LEU A 69 -5.70 1.65 2.15
CA LEU A 69 -4.69 2.63 2.58
C LEU A 69 -3.59 1.92 3.36
N THR A 70 -2.38 1.88 2.85
CA THR A 70 -1.26 1.26 3.57
C THR A 70 -1.00 1.96 4.90
N HIS A 71 -1.22 3.28 4.96
CA HIS A 71 -1.15 4.07 6.18
C HIS A 71 -1.91 5.41 6.02
N GLY A 72 -1.93 6.24 7.05
CA GLY A 72 -2.80 7.41 7.15
C GLY A 72 -2.19 8.75 6.80
N HIS A 73 -0.97 8.85 6.20
CA HIS A 73 -0.37 10.12 5.85
C HIS A 73 -1.10 10.81 4.68
N ASP A 74 -1.04 12.13 4.67
CA ASP A 74 -1.77 13.02 3.75
C ASP A 74 -1.52 12.72 2.28
N ASP A 75 -0.30 12.40 1.94
CA ASP A 75 0.10 12.07 0.57
C ASP A 75 -0.30 10.64 0.13
N HIS A 76 -0.87 9.82 1.02
CA HIS A 76 -1.48 8.53 0.71
C HIS A 76 -3.00 8.55 0.72
N VAL A 77 -3.62 9.55 1.36
CA VAL A 77 -5.08 9.60 1.55
C VAL A 77 -5.76 10.79 0.88
N GLY A 78 -5.01 11.77 0.39
CA GLY A 78 -5.55 13.06 -0.08
C GLY A 78 -6.58 12.97 -1.22
N GLY A 79 -6.53 11.93 -2.05
CA GLY A 79 -7.50 11.68 -3.14
C GLY A 79 -8.76 10.93 -2.70
N VAL A 80 -8.81 10.38 -1.46
CA VAL A 80 -9.94 9.56 -0.99
C VAL A 80 -11.27 10.28 -1.10
N ALA A 81 -11.34 11.54 -0.69
CA ALA A 81 -12.57 12.33 -0.72
C ALA A 81 -13.11 12.50 -2.16
N GLY A 82 -12.22 12.76 -3.12
CA GLY A 82 -12.59 12.90 -4.53
C GLY A 82 -13.12 11.59 -5.13
N ILE A 83 -12.47 10.46 -4.82
CA ILE A 83 -12.92 9.15 -5.28
C ILE A 83 -14.27 8.78 -4.64
N ARG A 84 -14.46 9.02 -3.34
CA ARG A 84 -15.76 8.78 -2.67
C ARG A 84 -16.89 9.62 -3.24
N ALA A 85 -16.60 10.85 -3.63
CA ALA A 85 -17.62 11.71 -4.25
C ALA A 85 -18.11 11.16 -5.60
N ALA A 86 -17.20 10.54 -6.37
CA ALA A 86 -17.54 9.91 -7.65
C ALA A 86 -18.11 8.49 -7.49
N CYS A 87 -17.69 7.77 -6.45
CA CYS A 87 -18.06 6.37 -6.19
C CYS A 87 -18.60 6.23 -4.75
N PRO A 88 -19.83 6.72 -4.48
CA PRO A 88 -20.38 6.71 -3.12
C PRO A 88 -20.62 5.28 -2.62
N GLY A 89 -20.34 5.06 -1.33
CA GLY A 89 -20.60 3.78 -0.66
C GLY A 89 -19.48 2.74 -0.79
N ILE A 90 -18.39 3.03 -1.50
CA ILE A 90 -17.24 2.11 -1.51
C ILE A 90 -16.55 2.10 -0.14
N PRO A 91 -16.14 0.93 0.38
CA PRO A 91 -15.38 0.84 1.61
C PRO A 91 -13.98 1.44 1.43
N VAL A 92 -13.51 2.10 2.47
CA VAL A 92 -12.12 2.57 2.61
C VAL A 92 -11.52 1.88 3.81
N TYR A 93 -10.46 1.13 3.58
CA TYR A 93 -9.77 0.37 4.62
C TYR A 93 -8.55 1.15 5.12
N LEU A 94 -8.44 1.29 6.44
CA LEU A 94 -7.31 1.91 7.13
C LEU A 94 -7.17 1.23 8.50
N ASN A 95 -5.94 0.94 8.91
CA ASN A 95 -5.70 0.38 10.25
C ASN A 95 -6.18 1.36 11.33
N GLU A 96 -6.82 0.82 12.38
CA GLU A 96 -7.41 1.64 13.45
C GLU A 96 -6.38 2.52 14.19
N ARG A 97 -5.11 2.08 14.27
CA ARG A 97 -4.05 2.85 14.94
C ARG A 97 -3.75 4.13 14.16
N ASP A 98 -3.78 4.09 12.83
CA ASP A 98 -3.59 5.28 12.00
C ASP A 98 -4.87 6.14 11.96
N ALA A 99 -6.04 5.53 11.95
CA ALA A 99 -7.30 6.26 12.13
C ALA A 99 -7.31 7.02 13.48
N ALA A 100 -6.74 6.45 14.54
CA ALA A 100 -6.58 7.11 15.84
C ALA A 100 -5.56 8.26 15.84
N MET A 101 -4.69 8.36 14.83
CA MET A 101 -3.79 9.50 14.65
C MET A 101 -4.49 10.72 14.03
N GLN A 102 -5.68 10.57 13.47
CA GLN A 102 -6.47 11.65 12.85
C GLN A 102 -7.09 12.55 13.92
N LYS A 103 -6.30 13.42 14.54
CA LYS A 103 -6.67 14.27 15.67
C LYS A 103 -6.11 15.69 15.54
N PRO A 104 -6.70 16.66 16.26
CA PRO A 104 -6.25 18.06 16.23
C PRO A 104 -4.76 18.22 16.52
N GLY A 105 -4.09 19.06 15.71
CA GLY A 105 -2.69 19.40 15.84
C GLY A 105 -1.75 18.64 14.91
N ILE A 106 -2.20 17.54 14.32
CA ILE A 106 -1.43 16.76 13.33
C ILE A 106 -2.23 16.46 12.05
N GLU A 107 -3.33 17.19 11.81
CA GLU A 107 -4.22 16.97 10.66
C GLU A 107 -3.54 17.20 9.30
N ARG A 108 -2.45 17.96 9.28
CA ARG A 108 -1.66 18.11 8.05
C ARG A 108 -0.93 16.85 7.67
N LEU A 109 -0.57 16.02 8.65
CA LEU A 109 0.13 14.76 8.43
C LEU A 109 -0.85 13.58 8.37
N PHE A 110 -1.88 13.61 9.24
CA PHE A 110 -2.95 12.61 9.31
C PHE A 110 -4.31 13.28 9.10
N PRO A 111 -4.69 13.62 7.87
CA PRO A 111 -5.97 14.24 7.60
C PRO A 111 -7.12 13.26 7.90
N PRO A 112 -8.30 13.78 8.28
CA PRO A 112 -9.45 12.93 8.56
C PRO A 112 -9.90 12.14 7.33
N VAL A 113 -10.01 10.84 7.49
CA VAL A 113 -10.68 9.93 6.55
C VAL A 113 -11.84 9.28 7.29
N PRO A 114 -13.06 9.85 7.19
CA PRO A 114 -14.20 9.35 7.96
C PRO A 114 -14.66 7.97 7.47
N ASP A 115 -15.38 7.24 8.31
CA ASP A 115 -16.06 5.98 7.98
C ASP A 115 -15.13 4.93 7.35
N THR A 116 -13.93 4.78 7.92
CA THR A 116 -13.01 3.72 7.51
C THR A 116 -13.40 2.38 8.14
N VAL A 117 -13.15 1.30 7.39
CA VAL A 117 -13.20 -0.07 7.91
C VAL A 117 -11.80 -0.44 8.37
N SER A 118 -11.66 -0.89 9.62
CA SER A 118 -10.36 -1.33 10.11
C SER A 118 -9.95 -2.66 9.51
N TYR A 119 -8.65 -2.84 9.29
CA TYR A 119 -8.03 -4.10 8.96
C TYR A 119 -6.63 -4.20 9.60
N ASP A 120 -6.18 -5.43 9.89
CA ASP A 120 -4.91 -5.65 10.59
C ASP A 120 -4.27 -6.98 10.14
N GLU A 121 -3.26 -7.41 10.85
CA GLU A 121 -2.48 -8.63 10.61
C GLU A 121 -3.34 -9.85 10.32
N GLY A 122 -3.09 -10.49 9.19
CA GLY A 122 -3.71 -11.75 8.80
C GLY A 122 -5.06 -11.61 8.10
N ASP A 123 -5.67 -10.42 8.07
CA ASP A 123 -6.91 -10.20 7.32
C ASP A 123 -6.72 -10.47 5.84
N ILE A 124 -7.77 -10.97 5.21
CA ILE A 124 -7.80 -11.22 3.77
C ILE A 124 -9.00 -10.50 3.17
N LEU A 125 -8.70 -9.52 2.34
CA LEU A 125 -9.69 -8.79 1.56
C LEU A 125 -9.86 -9.43 0.19
N ALA A 126 -10.97 -9.16 -0.48
CA ALA A 126 -11.23 -9.64 -1.84
C ALA A 126 -11.42 -8.45 -2.79
N VAL A 127 -10.59 -8.38 -3.82
CA VAL A 127 -10.77 -7.50 -4.97
C VAL A 127 -11.27 -8.35 -6.13
N GLY A 128 -12.59 -8.46 -6.25
CA GLY A 128 -13.18 -9.48 -7.11
C GLY A 128 -12.78 -10.89 -6.65
N ASN A 129 -12.03 -11.62 -7.48
CA ASN A 129 -11.49 -12.94 -7.17
C ASN A 129 -10.04 -12.89 -6.64
N ILE A 130 -9.47 -11.70 -6.50
CA ILE A 130 -8.09 -11.51 -6.07
C ILE A 130 -8.05 -11.41 -4.54
N PRO A 131 -7.42 -12.37 -3.83
CA PRO A 131 -7.20 -12.24 -2.39
C PRO A 131 -6.03 -11.28 -2.13
N VAL A 132 -6.24 -10.37 -1.19
CA VAL A 132 -5.23 -9.43 -0.69
C VAL A 132 -5.05 -9.68 0.80
N ARG A 133 -3.90 -10.19 1.20
CA ARG A 133 -3.55 -10.43 2.61
C ARG A 133 -2.89 -9.20 3.21
N VAL A 134 -3.27 -8.89 4.42
CA VAL A 134 -2.71 -7.79 5.21
C VAL A 134 -1.58 -8.31 6.10
N HIS A 135 -0.45 -7.64 6.05
CA HIS A 135 0.66 -7.80 6.98
C HIS A 135 0.81 -6.49 7.76
N ALA A 136 0.62 -6.49 9.07
CA ALA A 136 0.95 -5.33 9.88
C ALA A 136 2.46 -5.08 9.83
N THR A 137 2.84 -3.89 9.38
CA THR A 137 4.23 -3.41 9.28
C THR A 137 4.35 -2.00 9.90
N PRO A 138 4.11 -1.88 11.22
CA PRO A 138 4.24 -0.61 11.92
C PRO A 138 5.69 -0.16 11.96
N GLY A 139 5.90 1.15 12.11
CA GLY A 139 7.21 1.77 12.26
C GLY A 139 7.25 3.15 11.64
N HIS A 140 7.00 3.30 10.36
CA HIS A 140 6.77 4.59 9.72
C HIS A 140 5.52 5.27 10.31
N THR A 141 4.45 4.53 10.46
CA THR A 141 3.27 4.89 11.25
C THR A 141 2.86 3.75 12.20
N PRO A 142 2.03 4.02 13.24
CA PRO A 142 1.60 2.97 14.15
C PRO A 142 0.71 1.90 13.50
N GLY A 143 -0.03 2.28 12.47
CA GLY A 143 -0.98 1.43 11.74
C GLY A 143 -0.51 1.03 10.35
N GLY A 144 0.79 1.20 10.04
CA GLY A 144 1.34 0.84 8.74
C GLY A 144 1.12 -0.64 8.41
N VAL A 145 0.73 -0.92 7.16
CA VAL A 145 0.56 -2.28 6.66
C VAL A 145 1.20 -2.46 5.29
N THR A 146 1.61 -3.70 5.01
CA THR A 146 1.97 -4.18 3.67
C THR A 146 0.88 -5.08 3.15
N LEU A 147 0.44 -4.87 1.92
CA LEU A 147 -0.61 -5.67 1.28
C LEU A 147 0.02 -6.69 0.34
N GLU A 148 -0.19 -7.98 0.60
CA GLU A 148 0.29 -9.07 -0.25
C GLU A 148 -0.79 -9.53 -1.22
N CYS A 149 -0.45 -9.58 -2.50
CA CYS A 149 -1.32 -10.09 -3.55
C CYS A 149 -0.52 -10.96 -4.53
N GLY A 150 -0.63 -12.29 -4.41
CA GLY A 150 0.19 -13.21 -5.19
C GLY A 150 1.68 -13.01 -4.93
N GLN A 151 2.44 -12.56 -5.93
CA GLN A 151 3.86 -12.23 -5.79
C GLN A 151 4.11 -10.71 -5.69
N LEU A 152 3.12 -9.93 -5.29
CA LEU A 152 3.22 -8.47 -5.14
C LEU A 152 3.12 -8.09 -3.67
N LEU A 153 3.95 -7.14 -3.24
CA LEU A 153 3.88 -6.48 -1.94
C LEU A 153 3.72 -4.98 -2.15
N PHE A 154 2.56 -4.44 -1.82
CA PHE A 154 2.35 -2.99 -1.74
C PHE A 154 2.76 -2.56 -0.34
N CYS A 155 3.98 -2.04 -0.23
CA CYS A 155 4.64 -1.85 1.06
C CYS A 155 4.33 -0.50 1.70
N GLY A 156 3.60 0.41 1.03
CA GLY A 156 3.52 1.79 1.49
C GLY A 156 4.91 2.33 1.81
N ASP A 157 5.03 2.95 2.94
CA ASP A 157 6.29 3.57 3.38
C ASP A 157 7.08 2.71 4.38
N THR A 158 6.95 1.37 4.30
CA THR A 158 7.77 0.46 5.09
C THR A 158 9.07 0.11 4.36
N LEU A 159 9.01 -0.41 3.13
CA LEU A 159 10.18 -0.88 2.38
C LEU A 159 10.27 -0.18 1.04
N PHE A 160 11.40 0.49 0.79
CA PHE A 160 11.74 1.15 -0.47
C PHE A 160 12.91 0.45 -1.17
N ALA A 161 13.11 0.77 -2.44
CA ALA A 161 14.29 0.32 -3.18
C ALA A 161 15.58 0.87 -2.54
N GLY A 162 16.31 0.00 -1.83
CA GLY A 162 17.55 0.33 -1.11
C GLY A 162 17.37 1.14 0.16
N SER A 163 16.12 1.38 0.64
CA SER A 163 15.83 2.21 1.80
C SER A 163 14.63 1.67 2.59
N CYS A 164 14.17 2.43 3.58
CA CYS A 164 12.94 2.19 4.34
C CYS A 164 12.28 3.52 4.72
N GLY A 165 11.07 3.44 5.28
CA GLY A 165 10.34 4.59 5.78
C GLY A 165 11.08 5.33 6.90
N ARG A 166 10.89 6.64 6.96
CA ARG A 166 11.34 7.47 8.09
C ARG A 166 10.47 7.20 9.31
N THR A 167 11.04 7.39 10.49
CA THR A 167 10.37 7.10 11.76
C THR A 167 10.39 8.28 12.73
N ASP A 168 10.72 9.48 12.25
CA ASP A 168 10.84 10.69 13.04
C ASP A 168 9.58 11.57 13.05
N PHE A 169 8.53 11.16 12.35
CA PHE A 169 7.22 11.80 12.40
C PHE A 169 6.39 11.31 13.61
N PRO A 170 5.35 12.07 14.03
CA PRO A 170 4.44 11.66 15.09
C PRO A 170 3.89 10.25 14.88
N GLY A 171 4.11 9.37 15.83
CA GLY A 171 3.71 7.96 15.77
C GLY A 171 4.77 7.02 15.18
N GLY A 172 5.87 7.57 14.62
CA GLY A 172 6.98 6.77 14.12
C GLY A 172 7.78 6.07 15.22
N ASP A 173 8.27 4.86 14.95
CA ASP A 173 9.04 4.01 15.85
C ASP A 173 10.08 3.21 15.07
N ALA A 174 11.36 3.51 15.31
CA ALA A 174 12.47 2.90 14.59
C ALA A 174 12.64 1.40 14.89
N ASP A 175 12.36 0.97 16.12
CA ASP A 175 12.47 -0.44 16.50
C ASP A 175 11.34 -1.26 15.85
N ALA A 176 10.13 -0.71 15.80
CA ALA A 176 9.00 -1.30 15.10
C ALA A 176 9.26 -1.39 13.58
N GLU A 177 9.86 -0.35 12.97
CA GLU A 177 10.24 -0.36 11.56
C GLU A 177 11.26 -1.48 11.26
N MET A 178 12.28 -1.63 12.10
CA MET A 178 13.24 -2.73 11.96
C MET A 178 12.59 -4.10 12.16
N ALA A 179 11.61 -4.23 13.04
CA ALA A 179 10.84 -5.46 13.20
C ALA A 179 9.99 -5.76 11.96
N SER A 180 9.39 -4.76 11.36
CA SER A 180 8.61 -4.86 10.12
C SER A 180 9.47 -5.27 8.93
N LEU A 181 10.65 -4.67 8.77
CA LEU A 181 11.61 -5.09 7.74
C LEU A 181 12.07 -6.54 7.90
N ARG A 182 12.32 -7.00 9.16
CA ARG A 182 12.64 -8.42 9.42
C ARG A 182 11.50 -9.35 9.04
N LYS A 183 10.28 -8.96 9.36
CA LYS A 183 9.08 -9.71 9.02
C LYS A 183 8.94 -9.88 7.51
N LEU A 184 9.08 -8.79 6.75
CA LEU A 184 9.07 -8.85 5.28
C LEU A 184 10.22 -9.70 4.74
N ALA A 185 11.43 -9.55 5.28
CA ALA A 185 12.58 -10.35 4.86
C ALA A 185 12.40 -11.86 5.10
N ALA A 186 11.57 -12.26 6.06
CA ALA A 186 11.29 -13.66 6.37
C ALA A 186 10.20 -14.29 5.49
N LEU A 187 9.50 -13.52 4.66
CA LEU A 187 8.49 -14.07 3.74
C LEU A 187 9.12 -15.09 2.77
N PRO A 188 8.46 -16.21 2.50
CA PRO A 188 9.02 -17.25 1.64
C PRO A 188 8.99 -16.84 0.16
N GLY A 189 10.08 -17.10 -0.57
CA GLY A 189 10.17 -16.82 -2.00
C GLY A 189 10.57 -15.37 -2.31
N ASP A 190 10.28 -14.96 -3.54
CA ASP A 190 10.53 -13.60 -4.01
C ASP A 190 9.23 -12.90 -4.37
N TYR A 191 9.20 -11.59 -4.16
CA TYR A 191 8.07 -10.71 -4.42
C TYR A 191 8.52 -9.47 -5.17
N HIS A 192 7.66 -8.93 -6.00
CA HIS A 192 7.81 -7.56 -6.47
C HIS A 192 7.45 -6.59 -5.33
N VAL A 193 8.38 -5.75 -4.95
CA VAL A 193 8.21 -4.70 -3.95
C VAL A 193 7.67 -3.46 -4.65
N LEU A 194 6.48 -3.03 -4.25
CA LEU A 194 5.73 -1.89 -4.77
C LEU A 194 5.59 -0.85 -3.65
N PRO A 195 6.54 0.08 -3.51
CA PRO A 195 6.59 1.03 -2.41
C PRO A 195 5.66 2.23 -2.62
N GLY A 196 5.39 2.99 -1.55
CA GLY A 196 4.69 4.26 -1.62
C GLY A 196 5.45 5.33 -2.40
N HIS A 197 6.76 5.30 -2.33
CA HIS A 197 7.64 6.22 -3.07
C HIS A 197 8.77 5.49 -3.77
N MET A 198 9.42 6.16 -4.72
CA MET A 198 10.54 5.63 -5.50
C MET A 198 10.12 4.53 -6.48
N GLY A 199 11.09 3.86 -7.07
CA GLY A 199 10.85 2.77 -8.02
C GLY A 199 10.58 1.43 -7.36
N ALA A 200 9.94 0.53 -8.11
CA ALA A 200 9.75 -0.86 -7.70
C ALA A 200 11.08 -1.63 -7.59
N SER A 201 11.10 -2.65 -6.73
CA SER A 201 12.23 -3.54 -6.52
C SER A 201 11.76 -4.99 -6.43
N THR A 202 12.63 -5.89 -5.97
CA THR A 202 12.24 -7.25 -5.57
C THR A 202 12.70 -7.53 -4.14
N LEU A 203 11.95 -8.36 -3.43
CA LEU A 203 12.28 -8.69 -2.04
C LEU A 203 13.64 -9.39 -1.93
N GLN A 204 14.00 -10.22 -2.92
CA GLN A 204 15.31 -10.85 -2.98
C GLN A 204 16.43 -9.83 -3.14
N HIS A 205 16.25 -8.84 -4.03
CA HIS A 205 17.21 -7.76 -4.19
C HIS A 205 17.38 -6.96 -2.91
N GLU A 206 16.29 -6.63 -2.22
CA GLU A 206 16.35 -5.89 -0.95
C GLU A 206 17.02 -6.70 0.17
N ARG A 207 16.78 -8.00 0.25
CA ARG A 207 17.51 -8.88 1.19
C ARG A 207 19.03 -8.86 0.98
N GLU A 208 19.47 -8.74 -0.28
CA GLU A 208 20.89 -8.79 -0.65
C GLU A 208 21.59 -7.45 -0.54
N THR A 209 20.89 -6.34 -0.81
CA THR A 209 21.52 -5.04 -1.04
C THR A 209 21.05 -3.94 -0.10
N ASN A 210 19.85 -4.02 0.48
CA ASN A 210 19.30 -3.00 1.34
C ASN A 210 19.97 -3.00 2.72
N GLN A 211 20.68 -1.92 3.06
CA GLN A 211 21.42 -1.82 4.30
C GLN A 211 20.52 -1.79 5.55
N TYR A 212 19.32 -1.21 5.45
CA TYR A 212 18.34 -1.19 6.54
C TYR A 212 17.80 -2.59 6.81
N MET A 213 17.41 -3.31 5.77
CA MET A 213 16.97 -4.70 5.90
C MET A 213 18.09 -5.61 6.43
N ALA A 214 19.33 -5.44 5.96
CA ALA A 214 20.48 -6.16 6.47
C ALA A 214 20.75 -5.86 7.96
N TYR A 215 20.61 -4.60 8.38
CA TYR A 215 20.69 -4.21 9.79
C TYR A 215 19.55 -4.84 10.59
N ALA A 216 18.31 -4.75 10.11
CA ALA A 216 17.14 -5.32 10.75
C ALA A 216 17.29 -6.83 11.01
N ILE A 217 17.80 -7.59 10.03
CA ILE A 217 18.03 -9.04 10.17
C ILE A 217 19.10 -9.34 11.23
N ARG A 218 20.16 -8.54 11.29
CA ARG A 218 21.27 -8.76 12.27
C ARG A 218 20.89 -8.37 13.69
N SER A 219 20.13 -7.29 13.88
CA SER A 219 19.77 -6.75 15.20
C SER A 219 18.67 -7.54 15.91
N GLY A 220 17.99 -8.43 15.22
CA GLY A 220 16.92 -9.27 15.78
C GLY A 220 17.36 -10.65 16.28
N LYS A 221 18.68 -10.86 16.45
CA LYS A 221 19.25 -12.12 16.97
C LYS A 221 19.50 -12.04 18.46
#